data_c9d8d2c9afcbfbffc006a39f8b52e437
#
_entry.id   c9d8d2c9afcbfbffc006a39f8b52e437
#
_cell.length_a   1.000
_cell.length_b   1.000
_cell.length_c   1.000
_cell.angle_alpha   90.00
_cell.angle_beta   90.00
_cell.angle_gamma   90.00
#
_symmetry.space_group_name_H-M   'P 1'
#
loop_
_entity.id
_entity.type
_entity.pdbx_description
1 polymer ?
#
loop_
_entity_poly.entity_id
_entity_poly.type
_entity_poly.pdbx_seq_one_letter_code
_entity_poly.pdbx_strand_id
1 'polypeptide(L)'
;PSQGGPGSPDVTGLPDFSGVEAPASSNEPTPERDVMAPWGEVGPPGPNWRTDILGEGYESRTIELIEDAEGPCVATLVRATPPTNARMTILYLHGRNDYFFQTEMADHLREAGAAFYALDMRKYGRSLRPHQTIGYTDDLSVYDEEIGEAIEIIREERDDEPIVLMGHSTGGLIATLWAHRHPGVLGGLILNSGWLEMQSMATWRGAMAPVIGRIAARSPMWEVPSGGTGHYGRSLAGRASSELDIPEGLSTQDPSVAGWPIIQEWKRPESYPVPASWLEAIMAGHDTVEKDVHLECPVLSMVSTSA
;
A
#
# COMPACT_ATOMS: atom_id res chain seq x y z
N PRO A 1 -38.41 12.57 40.50
CA PRO A 1 -36.99 12.42 40.34
C PRO A 1 -36.65 12.13 38.90
N SER A 2 -36.20 13.17 38.19
CA SER A 2 -35.76 13.10 36.80
C SER A 2 -34.35 12.56 36.74
N GLN A 3 -34.14 11.48 36.02
CA GLN A 3 -32.82 10.99 35.66
C GLN A 3 -32.29 11.78 34.48
N GLY A 4 -31.12 12.40 34.64
CA GLY A 4 -30.39 13.10 33.60
C GLY A 4 -29.86 12.14 32.56
N GLY A 5 -30.07 12.46 31.28
CA GLY A 5 -29.46 11.80 30.14
C GLY A 5 -27.94 12.11 30.05
N PRO A 6 -27.15 11.30 29.35
CA PRO A 6 -25.73 11.54 29.18
C PRO A 6 -25.49 12.82 28.37
N GLY A 7 -24.61 13.67 28.87
CA GLY A 7 -24.23 14.94 28.24
C GLY A 7 -23.56 14.70 26.88
N SER A 8 -23.84 15.59 25.94
CA SER A 8 -23.18 15.65 24.64
C SER A 8 -21.66 15.84 24.82
N PRO A 9 -20.81 15.18 24.01
CA PRO A 9 -19.36 15.38 24.10
C PRO A 9 -18.99 16.83 23.75
N ASP A 10 -18.07 17.37 24.54
CA ASP A 10 -17.50 18.70 24.36
C ASP A 10 -16.66 18.74 23.06
N VAL A 11 -17.13 19.50 22.06
CA VAL A 11 -16.48 19.65 20.75
C VAL A 11 -15.53 20.86 20.67
N THR A 12 -15.07 21.41 21.79
CA THR A 12 -14.24 22.63 21.84
C THR A 12 -12.79 22.46 21.41
N GLY A 13 -12.37 21.28 20.93
CA GLY A 13 -11.01 20.97 20.47
C GLY A 13 -10.83 20.81 18.97
N LEU A 14 -11.82 21.09 18.15
CA LEU A 14 -11.68 20.98 16.70
C LEU A 14 -10.93 22.20 16.13
N PRO A 15 -9.94 22.02 15.22
CA PRO A 15 -9.31 23.12 14.54
C PRO A 15 -10.34 23.84 13.68
N ASP A 16 -10.35 25.17 13.77
CA ASP A 16 -11.19 26.06 12.97
C ASP A 16 -10.63 26.18 11.55
N PHE A 17 -11.32 25.60 10.58
CA PHE A 17 -10.96 25.64 9.16
C PHE A 17 -11.70 26.75 8.40
N SER A 18 -12.43 27.65 9.08
CA SER A 18 -13.23 28.69 8.41
C SER A 18 -12.42 29.74 7.66
N GLY A 19 -11.09 29.75 7.83
CA GLY A 19 -10.15 30.69 7.20
C GLY A 19 -9.22 30.07 6.16
N VAL A 20 -9.40 28.81 5.77
CA VAL A 20 -8.53 28.16 4.76
C VAL A 20 -9.01 28.53 3.36
N GLU A 21 -8.43 29.61 2.80
CA GLU A 21 -8.53 29.87 1.35
C GLU A 21 -7.68 28.82 0.61
N ALA A 22 -8.29 28.14 -0.38
CA ALA A 22 -7.57 27.25 -1.28
C ALA A 22 -6.47 28.06 -1.98
N PRO A 23 -5.20 27.62 -1.99
CA PRO A 23 -4.16 28.30 -2.73
C PRO A 23 -4.53 28.37 -4.20
N ALA A 24 -4.34 29.55 -4.82
CA ALA A 24 -4.51 29.72 -6.26
C ALA A 24 -3.61 28.71 -6.97
N SER A 25 -4.16 27.95 -7.94
CA SER A 25 -3.42 26.99 -8.73
C SER A 25 -2.29 27.71 -9.49
N SER A 26 -1.07 27.59 -9.01
CA SER A 26 0.10 27.94 -9.81
C SER A 26 0.33 26.81 -10.83
N ASN A 27 -0.11 27.01 -12.07
CA ASN A 27 0.27 26.21 -13.22
C ASN A 27 1.74 26.51 -13.62
N GLU A 28 2.68 26.31 -12.72
CA GLU A 28 4.07 26.24 -13.12
C GLU A 28 4.40 24.77 -13.39
N PRO A 29 4.90 24.43 -14.60
CA PRO A 29 5.34 23.08 -14.89
C PRO A 29 6.47 22.73 -13.90
N THR A 30 6.31 21.65 -13.16
CA THR A 30 7.37 21.08 -12.32
C THR A 30 8.59 20.86 -13.23
N PRO A 31 9.79 21.34 -12.85
CA PRO A 31 10.96 21.14 -13.70
C PRO A 31 11.17 19.65 -13.91
N GLU A 32 11.32 19.24 -15.17
CA GLU A 32 11.74 17.90 -15.58
C GLU A 32 13.01 17.54 -14.78
N ARG A 33 12.84 16.69 -13.78
CA ARG A 33 13.98 16.06 -13.13
C ARG A 33 14.39 14.91 -14.03
N ASP A 34 15.39 15.13 -14.85
CA ASP A 34 16.25 14.08 -15.41
C ASP A 34 17.00 13.39 -14.25
N VAL A 35 16.26 12.67 -13.43
CA VAL A 35 16.84 11.78 -12.45
C VAL A 35 16.78 10.39 -13.04
N MET A 36 17.83 10.01 -13.78
CA MET A 36 18.10 8.59 -13.99
C MET A 36 18.02 7.91 -12.63
N ALA A 37 17.06 7.01 -12.48
CA ALA A 37 16.91 6.25 -11.26
C ALA A 37 18.26 5.54 -10.97
N PRO A 38 18.82 5.67 -9.75
CA PRO A 38 20.14 5.10 -9.42
C PRO A 38 20.18 3.56 -9.48
N TRP A 39 19.03 2.92 -9.71
CA TRP A 39 18.86 1.45 -9.78
C TRP A 39 18.67 0.91 -11.21
N GLY A 40 18.94 1.71 -12.24
CA GLY A 40 18.78 1.29 -13.63
C GLY A 40 17.34 1.38 -14.16
N GLU A 41 17.17 1.09 -15.44
CA GLU A 41 15.85 1.11 -16.09
C GLU A 41 14.98 -0.03 -15.56
N VAL A 42 13.88 0.30 -14.91
CA VAL A 42 12.78 -0.65 -14.76
C VAL A 42 12.36 -1.04 -16.18
N GLY A 43 12.36 -2.35 -16.48
CA GLY A 43 12.18 -2.82 -17.85
C GLY A 43 10.89 -2.31 -18.50
N PRO A 44 10.83 -2.19 -19.83
CA PRO A 44 9.62 -1.86 -20.53
C PRO A 44 8.54 -2.91 -20.27
N PRO A 45 7.25 -2.53 -20.40
CA PRO A 45 6.15 -3.49 -20.34
C PRO A 45 6.36 -4.66 -21.32
N GLY A 46 5.95 -5.87 -20.93
CA GLY A 46 6.01 -7.03 -21.80
C GLY A 46 5.98 -8.37 -21.06
N PRO A 47 5.91 -9.48 -21.81
CA PRO A 47 5.73 -10.82 -21.24
C PRO A 47 6.98 -11.40 -20.58
N ASN A 48 8.14 -10.76 -20.74
CA ASN A 48 9.41 -11.36 -20.34
C ASN A 48 9.74 -11.02 -18.88
N TRP A 49 10.13 -12.05 -18.12
CA TRP A 49 10.75 -11.92 -16.83
C TRP A 49 12.21 -11.49 -16.96
N ARG A 50 12.68 -10.71 -16.01
CA ARG A 50 14.06 -10.20 -15.93
C ARG A 50 14.54 -10.34 -14.50
N THR A 51 15.86 -10.47 -14.30
CA THR A 51 16.44 -10.42 -12.96
C THR A 51 16.01 -9.14 -12.26
N ASP A 52 15.47 -9.27 -11.07
CA ASP A 52 15.03 -8.15 -10.25
C ASP A 52 16.19 -7.47 -9.52
N ILE A 53 15.98 -6.25 -9.04
CA ILE A 53 16.96 -5.51 -8.21
C ILE A 53 17.30 -6.21 -6.90
N LEU A 54 16.45 -7.14 -6.43
CA LEU A 54 16.71 -7.98 -5.25
C LEU A 54 17.78 -9.03 -5.52
N GLY A 55 18.19 -9.22 -6.77
CA GLY A 55 19.30 -10.11 -7.15
C GLY A 55 18.85 -11.55 -7.42
N GLU A 56 19.77 -12.49 -7.17
CA GLU A 56 19.58 -13.90 -7.47
C GLU A 56 18.35 -14.47 -6.76
N GLY A 57 17.56 -15.23 -7.49
CA GLY A 57 16.34 -15.86 -6.97
C GLY A 57 15.07 -15.00 -7.12
N TYR A 58 15.21 -13.75 -7.60
CA TYR A 58 14.09 -12.85 -7.86
C TYR A 58 14.06 -12.37 -9.30
N GLU A 59 12.87 -12.37 -9.88
CA GLU A 59 12.61 -11.85 -11.22
C GLU A 59 11.42 -10.89 -11.18
N SER A 60 11.42 -9.90 -12.07
CA SER A 60 10.31 -8.96 -12.21
C SER A 60 9.82 -8.89 -13.66
N ARG A 61 8.52 -8.61 -13.81
CA ARG A 61 7.83 -8.40 -15.08
C ARG A 61 6.98 -7.13 -14.97
N THR A 62 7.12 -6.22 -15.92
CA THR A 62 6.33 -4.99 -15.98
C THR A 62 5.04 -5.24 -16.77
N ILE A 63 3.91 -4.88 -16.17
CA ILE A 63 2.55 -5.00 -16.72
C ILE A 63 2.14 -3.60 -17.19
N GLU A 64 1.72 -3.47 -18.45
CA GLU A 64 1.11 -2.24 -18.97
C GLU A 64 -0.32 -2.11 -18.44
N LEU A 65 -0.69 -0.90 -18.02
CA LEU A 65 -2.01 -0.61 -17.47
C LEU A 65 -2.67 0.52 -18.26
N ILE A 66 -3.97 0.65 -18.10
CA ILE A 66 -4.72 1.80 -18.64
C ILE A 66 -4.12 3.08 -18.06
N GLU A 67 -3.85 4.05 -18.94
CA GLU A 67 -3.37 5.37 -18.55
C GLU A 67 -4.40 6.13 -17.70
N ASP A 68 -3.92 6.99 -16.84
CA ASP A 68 -4.75 7.89 -16.05
C ASP A 68 -4.48 9.37 -16.39
N ALA A 69 -4.97 10.28 -15.57
CA ALA A 69 -4.80 11.72 -15.79
C ALA A 69 -3.33 12.20 -15.79
N GLU A 70 -2.42 11.40 -15.19
CA GLU A 70 -0.97 11.68 -15.18
C GLU A 70 -0.23 10.98 -16.33
N GLY A 71 -0.94 10.22 -17.17
CA GLY A 71 -0.38 9.53 -18.35
C GLY A 71 -0.20 8.03 -18.18
N PRO A 72 0.72 7.39 -18.95
CA PRO A 72 0.89 5.95 -18.94
C PRO A 72 1.20 5.36 -17.57
N CYS A 73 0.49 4.28 -17.22
CA CYS A 73 0.63 3.57 -15.97
C CYS A 73 1.17 2.15 -16.18
N VAL A 74 1.89 1.65 -15.19
CA VAL A 74 2.34 0.25 -15.14
C VAL A 74 2.23 -0.28 -13.73
N ALA A 75 2.16 -1.61 -13.59
CA ALA A 75 2.46 -2.35 -12.37
C ALA A 75 3.70 -3.23 -12.59
N THR A 76 4.33 -3.68 -11.53
CA THR A 76 5.48 -4.58 -11.62
C THR A 76 5.24 -5.80 -10.72
N LEU A 77 5.11 -6.94 -11.36
CA LEU A 77 5.00 -8.22 -10.67
C LEU A 77 6.41 -8.77 -10.43
N VAL A 78 6.72 -9.04 -9.18
CA VAL A 78 7.98 -9.68 -8.74
C VAL A 78 7.65 -11.11 -8.34
N ARG A 79 8.49 -12.06 -8.73
CA ARG A 79 8.40 -13.45 -8.25
C ARG A 79 9.69 -13.91 -7.62
N ALA A 80 9.60 -14.70 -6.57
CA ALA A 80 10.72 -15.47 -6.05
C ALA A 80 10.76 -16.84 -6.75
N THR A 81 11.95 -17.42 -6.90
CA THR A 81 12.08 -18.80 -7.41
C THR A 81 11.19 -19.75 -6.60
N PRO A 82 10.18 -20.38 -7.20
CA PRO A 82 9.22 -21.19 -6.45
C PRO A 82 9.85 -22.48 -5.92
N PRO A 83 9.37 -23.00 -4.77
CA PRO A 83 9.75 -24.34 -4.32
C PRO A 83 9.22 -25.41 -5.29
N THR A 84 9.91 -26.54 -5.38
CA THR A 84 9.59 -27.62 -6.34
C THR A 84 8.16 -28.17 -6.20
N ASN A 85 7.61 -28.12 -4.98
CA ASN A 85 6.29 -28.66 -4.63
C ASN A 85 5.43 -27.60 -3.94
N ALA A 86 5.28 -26.44 -4.54
CA ALA A 86 4.35 -25.43 -4.04
C ALA A 86 2.92 -26.00 -4.05
N ARG A 87 2.17 -25.67 -3.00
CA ARG A 87 0.78 -26.14 -2.79
C ARG A 87 -0.23 -25.01 -2.90
N MET A 88 0.24 -23.79 -2.92
CA MET A 88 -0.53 -22.56 -3.07
C MET A 88 0.38 -21.45 -3.59
N THR A 89 -0.21 -20.42 -4.11
CA THR A 89 0.51 -19.21 -4.51
C THR A 89 0.06 -18.05 -3.64
N ILE A 90 1.02 -17.28 -3.15
CA ILE A 90 0.76 -16.02 -2.42
C ILE A 90 1.07 -14.86 -3.36
N LEU A 91 0.08 -13.97 -3.54
CA LEU A 91 0.26 -12.66 -4.16
C LEU A 91 0.23 -11.59 -3.07
N TYR A 92 1.36 -10.92 -2.85
CA TYR A 92 1.53 -9.90 -1.81
C TYR A 92 1.29 -8.50 -2.35
N LEU A 93 0.49 -7.70 -1.63
CA LEU A 93 0.26 -6.28 -1.85
C LEU A 93 0.86 -5.46 -0.70
N HIS A 94 1.75 -4.54 -1.04
CA HIS A 94 2.39 -3.65 -0.08
C HIS A 94 1.44 -2.56 0.44
N GLY A 95 1.85 -1.86 1.49
CA GLY A 95 1.14 -0.70 2.05
C GLY A 95 1.44 0.61 1.33
N ARG A 96 0.88 1.72 1.86
CA ARG A 96 1.22 3.06 1.42
C ARG A 96 2.67 3.40 1.77
N ASN A 97 3.34 4.18 0.92
CA ASN A 97 4.76 4.52 1.08
C ASN A 97 5.64 3.27 1.19
N ASP A 98 5.36 2.27 0.34
CA ASP A 98 6.01 0.97 0.37
C ASP A 98 6.18 0.39 -1.04
N TYR A 99 6.92 -0.71 -1.14
CA TYR A 99 7.10 -1.56 -2.31
C TYR A 99 7.62 -2.91 -1.81
N PHE A 100 7.79 -3.90 -2.66
CA PHE A 100 8.31 -5.18 -2.21
C PHE A 100 9.85 -5.17 -2.08
N PHE A 101 10.35 -5.43 -0.87
CA PHE A 101 11.78 -5.62 -0.53
C PHE A 101 11.99 -6.65 0.60
N GLN A 102 10.92 -7.16 1.19
CA GLN A 102 10.94 -8.03 2.38
C GLN A 102 11.25 -9.49 1.99
N THR A 103 12.49 -9.76 1.58
CA THR A 103 12.93 -11.07 1.09
C THR A 103 12.79 -12.17 2.13
N GLU A 104 13.04 -11.87 3.42
CA GLU A 104 12.88 -12.83 4.50
C GLU A 104 11.44 -13.32 4.64
N MET A 105 10.45 -12.44 4.45
CA MET A 105 9.04 -12.84 4.44
C MET A 105 8.77 -13.81 3.29
N ALA A 106 9.26 -13.49 2.09
CA ALA A 106 9.12 -14.36 0.93
C ALA A 106 9.77 -15.73 1.16
N ASP A 107 10.96 -15.77 1.75
CA ASP A 107 11.68 -17.01 2.03
C ASP A 107 10.93 -17.88 3.04
N HIS A 108 10.42 -17.31 4.13
CA HIS A 108 9.61 -18.06 5.09
C HIS A 108 8.33 -18.64 4.47
N LEU A 109 7.66 -17.90 3.61
CA LEU A 109 6.45 -18.39 2.92
C LEU A 109 6.79 -19.50 1.91
N ARG A 110 7.95 -19.40 1.22
CA ARG A 110 8.44 -20.43 0.31
C ARG A 110 8.85 -21.69 1.06
N GLU A 111 9.52 -21.58 2.19
CA GLU A 111 9.85 -22.69 3.11
C GLU A 111 8.58 -23.40 3.61
N ALA A 112 7.50 -22.65 3.83
CA ALA A 112 6.19 -23.20 4.16
C ALA A 112 5.48 -23.87 2.97
N GLY A 113 6.06 -23.83 1.77
CA GLY A 113 5.55 -24.49 0.57
C GLY A 113 4.62 -23.63 -0.29
N ALA A 114 4.76 -22.31 -0.25
CA ALA A 114 4.07 -21.40 -1.14
C ALA A 114 4.96 -20.94 -2.31
N ALA A 115 4.41 -20.82 -3.51
CA ALA A 115 4.98 -19.94 -4.53
C ALA A 115 4.71 -18.49 -4.12
N PHE A 116 5.70 -17.61 -4.27
CA PHE A 116 5.57 -16.24 -3.80
C PHE A 116 5.69 -15.24 -4.94
N TYR A 117 4.72 -14.36 -5.02
CA TYR A 117 4.67 -13.20 -5.90
C TYR A 117 4.36 -11.94 -5.08
N ALA A 118 4.87 -10.80 -5.52
CA ALA A 118 4.56 -9.49 -4.96
C ALA A 118 4.27 -8.51 -6.08
N LEU A 119 3.29 -7.64 -5.88
CA LEU A 119 2.91 -6.61 -6.83
C LEU A 119 3.31 -5.23 -6.29
N ASP A 120 4.28 -4.59 -6.95
CA ASP A 120 4.46 -3.14 -6.80
C ASP A 120 3.33 -2.48 -7.61
N MET A 121 2.34 -1.95 -6.90
CA MET A 121 1.15 -1.35 -7.51
C MET A 121 1.51 -0.08 -8.29
N ARG A 122 0.62 0.37 -9.19
CA ARG A 122 0.83 1.60 -9.97
C ARG A 122 1.31 2.75 -9.10
N LYS A 123 2.28 3.52 -9.60
CA LYS A 123 2.90 4.68 -8.95
C LYS A 123 3.63 4.39 -7.64
N TYR A 124 4.01 3.12 -7.39
CA TYR A 124 4.83 2.71 -6.25
C TYR A 124 6.06 1.93 -6.72
N GLY A 125 7.13 2.00 -5.96
CA GLY A 125 8.32 1.18 -6.15
C GLY A 125 8.79 1.13 -7.61
N ARG A 126 8.95 -0.08 -8.15
CA ARG A 126 9.35 -0.34 -9.54
C ARG A 126 8.37 0.21 -10.57
N SER A 127 7.13 0.46 -10.16
CA SER A 127 6.05 0.92 -11.03
C SER A 127 5.97 2.44 -11.16
N LEU A 128 6.66 3.17 -10.27
CA LEU A 128 6.69 4.63 -10.31
C LEU A 128 7.39 5.15 -11.58
N ARG A 129 6.82 6.18 -12.19
CA ARG A 129 7.39 6.88 -13.35
C ARG A 129 7.69 8.34 -13.00
N PRO A 130 8.69 8.99 -13.65
CA PRO A 130 9.12 10.35 -13.30
C PRO A 130 8.04 11.42 -13.34
N HIS A 131 7.04 11.26 -14.21
CA HIS A 131 5.94 12.20 -14.38
C HIS A 131 4.81 12.02 -13.39
N GLN A 132 4.84 11.00 -12.54
CA GLN A 132 3.73 10.60 -11.67
C GLN A 132 3.90 11.12 -10.24
N THR A 133 2.77 11.38 -9.61
CA THR A 133 2.69 11.60 -8.17
C THR A 133 2.67 10.26 -7.45
N ILE A 134 3.69 10.02 -6.62
CA ILE A 134 3.90 8.74 -5.94
C ILE A 134 2.67 8.32 -5.11
N GLY A 135 2.18 7.11 -5.37
CA GLY A 135 1.07 6.49 -4.66
C GLY A 135 -0.27 7.20 -4.78
N TYR A 136 -0.42 8.12 -5.76
CA TYR A 136 -1.66 8.85 -5.97
C TYR A 136 -2.69 8.03 -6.75
N THR A 137 -3.89 7.99 -6.19
CA THR A 137 -5.14 7.64 -6.87
C THR A 137 -6.30 8.32 -6.13
N ASP A 138 -7.38 8.57 -6.82
CA ASP A 138 -8.66 9.06 -6.29
C ASP A 138 -9.77 8.00 -6.32
N ASP A 139 -9.43 6.78 -6.78
CA ASP A 139 -10.34 5.62 -6.79
C ASP A 139 -9.55 4.33 -6.51
N LEU A 140 -9.91 3.60 -5.45
CA LEU A 140 -9.26 2.32 -5.11
C LEU A 140 -9.66 1.17 -6.05
N SER A 141 -10.69 1.34 -6.89
CA SER A 141 -11.07 0.32 -7.86
C SER A 141 -10.10 0.20 -9.03
N VAL A 142 -9.25 1.21 -9.26
CA VAL A 142 -8.20 1.15 -10.30
C VAL A 142 -7.21 0.01 -10.07
N TYR A 143 -7.01 -0.40 -8.82
CA TYR A 143 -6.14 -1.53 -8.49
C TYR A 143 -6.72 -2.89 -8.90
N ASP A 144 -7.98 -2.95 -9.31
CA ASP A 144 -8.59 -4.20 -9.79
C ASP A 144 -7.94 -4.67 -11.09
N GLU A 145 -7.52 -3.74 -11.93
CA GLU A 145 -6.83 -4.04 -13.18
C GLU A 145 -5.51 -4.78 -12.92
N GLU A 146 -4.60 -4.18 -12.16
CA GLU A 146 -3.27 -4.76 -11.97
C GLU A 146 -3.26 -6.02 -11.12
N ILE A 147 -4.19 -6.14 -10.15
CA ILE A 147 -4.33 -7.37 -9.37
C ILE A 147 -4.90 -8.48 -10.25
N GLY A 148 -5.88 -8.16 -11.10
CA GLY A 148 -6.44 -9.09 -12.07
C GLY A 148 -5.39 -9.59 -13.06
N GLU A 149 -4.63 -8.70 -13.69
CA GLU A 149 -3.53 -9.04 -14.59
C GLU A 149 -2.45 -9.90 -13.92
N ALA A 150 -2.08 -9.56 -12.68
CA ALA A 150 -1.13 -10.36 -11.91
C ALA A 150 -1.66 -11.78 -11.65
N ILE A 151 -2.94 -11.93 -11.32
CA ILE A 151 -3.58 -13.23 -11.10
C ILE A 151 -3.62 -14.05 -12.40
N GLU A 152 -3.92 -13.44 -13.54
CA GLU A 152 -3.90 -14.16 -14.83
C GLU A 152 -2.50 -14.64 -15.19
N ILE A 153 -1.46 -13.80 -15.00
CA ILE A 153 -0.06 -14.21 -15.19
C ILE A 153 0.31 -15.38 -14.28
N ILE A 154 -0.11 -15.33 -13.01
CA ILE A 154 0.14 -16.40 -12.05
C ILE A 154 -0.56 -17.70 -12.50
N ARG A 155 -1.81 -17.64 -12.97
CA ARG A 155 -2.56 -18.78 -13.47
C ARG A 155 -1.92 -19.43 -14.69
N GLU A 156 -1.39 -18.61 -15.61
CA GLU A 156 -0.63 -19.14 -16.76
C GLU A 156 0.61 -19.95 -16.35
N GLU A 157 1.22 -19.62 -15.23
CA GLU A 157 2.46 -20.27 -14.74
C GLU A 157 2.20 -21.39 -13.74
N ARG A 158 1.09 -21.33 -13.00
CA ARG A 158 0.83 -22.17 -11.82
C ARG A 158 -0.46 -22.99 -11.91
N ASP A 159 -1.06 -23.06 -13.10
CA ASP A 159 -2.31 -23.79 -13.35
C ASP A 159 -3.40 -23.50 -12.28
N ASP A 160 -3.97 -24.57 -11.69
CA ASP A 160 -5.08 -24.50 -10.73
C ASP A 160 -4.64 -24.33 -9.26
N GLU A 161 -3.41 -23.89 -8.98
CA GLU A 161 -2.99 -23.67 -7.59
C GLU A 161 -3.85 -22.60 -6.92
N PRO A 162 -4.33 -22.82 -5.68
CA PRO A 162 -5.06 -21.78 -4.95
C PRO A 162 -4.24 -20.52 -4.77
N ILE A 163 -4.78 -19.38 -5.19
CA ILE A 163 -4.15 -18.07 -4.99
C ILE A 163 -4.65 -17.45 -3.70
N VAL A 164 -3.72 -17.14 -2.81
CA VAL A 164 -3.96 -16.39 -1.57
C VAL A 164 -3.47 -14.97 -1.74
N LEU A 165 -4.39 -14.00 -1.64
CA LEU A 165 -4.04 -12.59 -1.68
C LEU A 165 -3.63 -12.15 -0.28
N MET A 166 -2.41 -11.60 -0.14
CA MET A 166 -1.88 -11.11 1.13
C MET A 166 -1.67 -9.61 1.06
N GLY A 167 -2.32 -8.85 1.94
CA GLY A 167 -2.20 -7.39 1.96
C GLY A 167 -1.66 -6.86 3.29
N HIS A 168 -0.71 -5.92 3.20
CA HIS A 168 -0.18 -5.19 4.36
C HIS A 168 -0.76 -3.77 4.41
N SER A 169 -1.22 -3.34 5.60
CA SER A 169 -1.69 -1.96 5.83
C SER A 169 -2.75 -1.54 4.78
N THR A 170 -2.51 -0.49 3.99
CA THR A 170 -3.38 -0.05 2.89
C THR A 170 -3.58 -1.14 1.83
N GLY A 171 -2.54 -1.97 1.56
CA GLY A 171 -2.67 -3.14 0.70
C GLY A 171 -3.68 -4.15 1.24
N GLY A 172 -3.87 -4.24 2.56
CA GLY A 172 -4.91 -5.04 3.19
C GLY A 172 -6.32 -4.51 2.91
N LEU A 173 -6.52 -3.19 2.90
CA LEU A 173 -7.77 -2.57 2.48
C LEU A 173 -8.07 -2.87 1.01
N ILE A 174 -7.08 -2.64 0.13
CA ILE A 174 -7.20 -2.89 -1.32
C ILE A 174 -7.52 -4.37 -1.57
N ALA A 175 -6.80 -5.30 -0.93
CA ALA A 175 -7.04 -6.74 -1.05
C ALA A 175 -8.45 -7.15 -0.60
N THR A 176 -8.95 -6.56 0.49
CA THR A 176 -10.31 -6.80 0.99
C THR A 176 -11.37 -6.32 0.01
N LEU A 177 -11.22 -5.11 -0.52
CA LEU A 177 -12.13 -4.54 -1.50
C LEU A 177 -12.10 -5.31 -2.82
N TRP A 178 -10.92 -5.74 -3.25
CA TRP A 178 -10.76 -6.58 -4.45
C TRP A 178 -11.47 -7.91 -4.28
N ALA A 179 -11.23 -8.62 -3.17
CA ALA A 179 -11.87 -9.91 -2.88
C ALA A 179 -13.40 -9.80 -2.81
N HIS A 180 -13.92 -8.69 -2.28
CA HIS A 180 -15.36 -8.39 -2.26
C HIS A 180 -15.94 -8.25 -3.68
N ARG A 181 -15.23 -7.54 -4.57
CA ARG A 181 -15.69 -7.31 -5.96
C ARG A 181 -15.49 -8.52 -6.87
N HIS A 182 -14.62 -9.48 -6.49
CA HIS A 182 -14.27 -10.67 -7.29
C HIS A 182 -14.49 -11.97 -6.49
N PRO A 183 -15.76 -12.28 -6.13
CA PRO A 183 -16.08 -13.47 -5.34
C PRO A 183 -15.65 -14.75 -6.07
N GLY A 184 -15.20 -15.76 -5.30
CA GLY A 184 -14.84 -17.09 -5.83
C GLY A 184 -13.49 -17.17 -6.55
N VAL A 185 -12.74 -16.07 -6.71
CA VAL A 185 -11.45 -16.06 -7.41
C VAL A 185 -10.30 -16.52 -6.51
N LEU A 186 -10.33 -16.16 -5.22
CA LEU A 186 -9.26 -16.41 -4.27
C LEU A 186 -9.48 -17.69 -3.46
N GLY A 187 -8.40 -18.43 -3.23
CA GLY A 187 -8.35 -19.53 -2.26
C GLY A 187 -8.25 -19.05 -0.80
N GLY A 188 -7.89 -17.79 -0.56
CA GLY A 188 -7.80 -17.19 0.76
C GLY A 188 -7.35 -15.73 0.73
N LEU A 189 -7.53 -15.05 1.87
CA LEU A 189 -7.10 -13.68 2.09
C LEU A 189 -6.29 -13.59 3.39
N ILE A 190 -5.09 -13.00 3.33
CA ILE A 190 -4.25 -12.74 4.51
C ILE A 190 -4.13 -11.23 4.69
N LEU A 191 -4.51 -10.75 5.88
CA LEU A 191 -4.42 -9.34 6.25
C LEU A 191 -3.31 -9.18 7.30
N ASN A 192 -2.17 -8.66 6.88
CA ASN A 192 -1.08 -8.33 7.79
C ASN A 192 -1.22 -6.86 8.22
N SER A 193 -1.75 -6.64 9.42
CA SER A 193 -2.07 -5.31 9.94
C SER A 193 -2.88 -4.49 8.92
N GLY A 194 -3.88 -5.11 8.28
CA GLY A 194 -4.72 -4.46 7.26
C GLY A 194 -5.39 -3.19 7.81
N TRP A 195 -5.28 -2.10 7.07
CA TRP A 195 -5.88 -0.82 7.47
C TRP A 195 -7.34 -0.75 7.06
N LEU A 196 -8.18 -1.50 7.77
CA LEU A 196 -9.61 -1.63 7.47
C LEU A 196 -10.48 -0.53 8.10
N GLU A 197 -9.95 0.24 9.02
CA GLU A 197 -10.61 1.38 9.65
C GLU A 197 -9.57 2.41 10.11
N MET A 198 -9.97 3.67 10.13
CA MET A 198 -9.17 4.74 10.72
C MET A 198 -9.12 4.60 12.24
N GLN A 199 -7.93 4.36 12.80
CA GLN A 199 -7.74 4.17 14.24
C GLN A 199 -8.34 5.34 15.03
N SER A 200 -9.16 5.01 16.02
CA SER A 200 -9.86 5.94 16.94
C SER A 200 -10.94 6.85 16.31
N MET A 201 -11.40 6.61 15.06
CA MET A 201 -12.01 7.68 14.30
C MET A 201 -13.22 7.32 13.43
N ALA A 202 -13.95 6.22 13.68
CA ALA A 202 -15.18 5.96 12.93
C ALA A 202 -16.17 7.14 13.05
N THR A 203 -16.30 7.74 14.23
CA THR A 203 -17.10 8.95 14.45
C THR A 203 -16.50 10.19 13.79
N TRP A 204 -15.17 10.32 13.80
CA TRP A 204 -14.46 11.42 13.17
C TRP A 204 -14.50 11.31 11.64
N ARG A 205 -14.36 10.10 11.08
CA ARG A 205 -14.54 9.82 9.66
C ARG A 205 -15.90 10.34 9.16
N GLY A 206 -16.98 10.01 9.87
CA GLY A 206 -18.33 10.48 9.52
C GLY A 206 -18.46 12.01 9.53
N ALA A 207 -17.78 12.70 10.45
CA ALA A 207 -17.81 14.16 10.52
C ALA A 207 -16.93 14.82 9.45
N MET A 208 -15.76 14.24 9.15
CA MET A 208 -14.77 14.84 8.25
C MET A 208 -14.97 14.47 6.77
N ALA A 209 -15.58 13.33 6.46
CA ALA A 209 -15.79 12.91 5.08
C ALA A 209 -16.46 13.99 4.20
N PRO A 210 -17.52 14.71 4.63
CA PRO A 210 -18.11 15.76 3.81
C PRO A 210 -17.18 16.97 3.61
N VAL A 211 -16.27 17.23 4.55
CA VAL A 211 -15.30 18.34 4.46
C VAL A 211 -14.20 17.94 3.47
N ILE A 212 -13.60 16.77 3.65
CA ILE A 212 -12.57 16.24 2.75
C ILE A 212 -13.12 16.13 1.33
N GLY A 213 -14.33 15.60 1.13
CA GLY A 213 -14.95 15.49 -0.18
C GLY A 213 -15.17 16.85 -0.87
N ARG A 214 -15.51 17.91 -0.12
CA ARG A 214 -15.59 19.26 -0.71
C ARG A 214 -14.23 19.80 -1.12
N ILE A 215 -13.17 19.51 -0.35
CA ILE A 215 -11.81 19.91 -0.67
C ILE A 215 -11.34 19.12 -1.88
N ALA A 216 -11.50 17.81 -1.89
CA ALA A 216 -11.12 16.92 -2.99
C ALA A 216 -11.79 17.33 -4.31
N ALA A 217 -13.07 17.65 -4.28
CA ALA A 217 -13.81 18.11 -5.47
C ALA A 217 -13.29 19.43 -6.07
N ARG A 218 -12.63 20.30 -5.29
CA ARG A 218 -12.09 21.59 -5.75
C ARG A 218 -10.59 21.57 -5.97
N SER A 219 -9.88 20.82 -5.16
CA SER A 219 -8.42 20.79 -5.11
C SER A 219 -7.99 19.35 -4.74
N PRO A 220 -8.10 18.39 -5.68
CA PRO A 220 -7.87 16.97 -5.41
C PRO A 220 -6.48 16.70 -4.83
N MET A 221 -5.48 17.45 -5.27
CA MET A 221 -4.08 17.34 -4.84
C MET A 221 -3.75 18.17 -3.59
N TRP A 222 -4.76 18.83 -2.94
CA TRP A 222 -4.49 19.53 -1.71
C TRP A 222 -3.99 18.58 -0.62
N GLU A 223 -2.84 18.92 -0.03
CA GLU A 223 -2.19 18.06 0.95
C GLU A 223 -2.85 18.20 2.33
N VAL A 224 -3.45 17.14 2.80
CA VAL A 224 -3.98 17.07 4.15
C VAL A 224 -2.81 17.03 5.14
N PRO A 225 -2.76 17.93 6.14
CA PRO A 225 -1.70 17.91 7.15
C PRO A 225 -1.63 16.55 7.85
N SER A 226 -0.53 15.84 7.68
CA SER A 226 -0.28 14.54 8.30
C SER A 226 0.98 14.65 9.18
N GLY A 227 0.84 14.32 10.46
CA GLY A 227 1.93 14.40 11.45
C GLY A 227 2.76 13.12 11.51
N GLY A 228 3.50 12.78 10.45
CA GLY A 228 4.45 11.66 10.49
C GLY A 228 5.74 12.04 11.22
N THR A 229 6.16 11.24 12.22
CA THR A 229 7.44 11.45 12.93
C THR A 229 8.65 10.89 12.17
N GLY A 230 8.43 10.18 11.07
CA GLY A 230 9.47 9.46 10.35
C GLY A 230 10.08 8.25 11.11
N HIS A 231 9.59 7.95 12.30
CA HIS A 231 10.14 6.87 13.14
C HIS A 231 10.05 5.51 12.43
N TYR A 232 8.92 5.21 11.82
CA TYR A 232 8.71 3.94 11.10
C TYR A 232 9.71 3.76 9.95
N GLY A 233 9.89 4.78 9.10
CA GLY A 233 10.87 4.72 8.01
C GLY A 233 12.30 4.50 8.51
N ARG A 234 12.69 5.18 9.60
CA ARG A 234 14.01 5.01 10.21
C ARG A 234 14.22 3.60 10.79
N SER A 235 13.20 3.03 11.45
CA SER A 235 13.33 1.67 11.99
C SER A 235 13.50 0.61 10.91
N LEU A 236 12.88 0.78 9.75
CA LEU A 236 13.04 -0.12 8.60
C LEU A 236 14.41 -0.02 7.94
N ALA A 237 15.01 1.16 7.89
CA ALA A 237 16.35 1.37 7.35
C ALA A 237 17.47 0.81 8.27
N GLY A 238 17.11 0.27 9.42
CA GLY A 238 18.02 -0.26 10.43
C GLY A 238 18.12 0.65 11.65
N ARG A 239 17.89 0.08 12.82
CA ARG A 239 17.88 0.85 14.08
C ARG A 239 19.24 1.46 14.40
N ALA A 240 20.31 0.68 14.21
CA ALA A 240 21.67 1.15 14.47
C ALA A 240 22.09 2.28 13.51
N SER A 241 21.77 2.16 12.22
CA SER A 241 22.09 3.19 11.21
C SER A 241 21.23 4.46 11.35
N SER A 242 20.09 4.35 12.03
CA SER A 242 19.14 5.44 12.24
C SER A 242 19.22 6.05 13.65
N GLU A 243 20.25 5.70 14.44
CA GLU A 243 20.44 6.16 15.83
C GLU A 243 19.24 5.86 16.75
N LEU A 244 18.54 4.74 16.48
CA LEU A 244 17.43 4.29 17.30
C LEU A 244 17.92 3.26 18.33
N ASP A 245 17.29 3.25 19.50
CA ASP A 245 17.59 2.29 20.54
C ASP A 245 17.38 0.86 20.07
N ILE A 246 18.34 -0.02 20.34
CA ILE A 246 18.25 -1.44 20.07
C ILE A 246 17.53 -2.09 21.25
N PRO A 247 16.42 -2.82 21.03
CA PRO A 247 15.72 -3.50 22.10
C PRO A 247 16.64 -4.47 22.87
N GLU A 248 16.42 -4.58 24.18
CA GLU A 248 17.19 -5.48 25.02
C GLU A 248 17.10 -6.93 24.53
N GLY A 249 18.24 -7.59 24.43
CA GLY A 249 18.34 -8.98 23.98
C GLY A 249 18.51 -9.15 22.46
N LEU A 250 18.40 -8.09 21.66
CA LEU A 250 18.68 -8.14 20.22
C LEU A 250 20.10 -7.67 19.88
N SER A 251 20.66 -8.21 18.81
CA SER A 251 21.95 -7.79 18.28
C SER A 251 21.78 -6.93 17.04
N THR A 252 22.85 -6.25 16.61
CA THR A 252 22.88 -5.50 15.34
C THR A 252 22.73 -6.38 14.11
N GLN A 253 22.89 -7.70 14.25
CA GLN A 253 22.74 -8.69 13.18
C GLN A 253 21.33 -9.27 13.11
N ASP A 254 20.49 -8.98 14.10
CA ASP A 254 19.08 -9.39 14.06
C ASP A 254 18.39 -8.66 12.89
N PRO A 255 17.63 -9.36 12.01
CA PRO A 255 16.97 -8.72 10.87
C PRO A 255 16.06 -7.54 11.26
N SER A 256 15.41 -7.62 12.41
CA SER A 256 14.56 -6.54 12.94
C SER A 256 15.35 -5.31 13.39
N VAL A 257 16.67 -5.44 13.57
CA VAL A 257 17.58 -4.36 13.96
C VAL A 257 18.44 -3.91 12.79
N ALA A 258 18.92 -4.86 11.97
CA ALA A 258 19.77 -4.59 10.81
C ALA A 258 19.02 -3.75 9.75
N GLY A 259 17.70 -3.97 9.59
CA GLY A 259 16.88 -3.31 8.58
C GLY A 259 17.17 -3.80 7.17
N TRP A 260 16.57 -3.13 6.19
CA TRP A 260 16.68 -3.47 4.78
C TRP A 260 17.34 -2.35 3.97
N PRO A 261 18.04 -2.67 2.89
CA PRO A 261 18.57 -1.67 1.95
C PRO A 261 17.42 -1.09 1.11
N ILE A 262 16.61 -0.21 1.72
CA ILE A 262 15.48 0.42 1.06
C ILE A 262 15.91 1.55 0.13
N ILE A 263 15.22 1.68 -1.01
CA ILE A 263 15.37 2.79 -1.95
C ILE A 263 14.51 3.95 -1.44
N GLN A 264 15.16 5.01 -0.95
CA GLN A 264 14.47 6.12 -0.28
C GLN A 264 13.57 6.92 -1.21
N GLU A 265 13.85 6.95 -2.50
CA GLU A 265 13.02 7.56 -3.53
C GLU A 265 11.66 6.86 -3.66
N TRP A 266 11.60 5.58 -3.38
CA TRP A 266 10.39 4.75 -3.42
C TRP A 266 9.70 4.62 -2.06
N LYS A 267 10.45 4.81 -0.98
CA LYS A 267 9.95 4.73 0.39
C LYS A 267 10.60 5.81 1.26
N ARG A 268 9.90 6.93 1.37
CA ARG A 268 10.41 8.09 2.09
C ARG A 268 10.29 7.93 3.61
N PRO A 269 11.30 8.30 4.40
CA PRO A 269 11.25 8.20 5.86
C PRO A 269 10.05 8.96 6.46
N GLU A 270 9.75 10.14 5.96
CA GLU A 270 8.65 11.00 6.42
C GLU A 270 7.29 10.63 5.79
N SER A 271 7.25 9.60 4.92
CA SER A 271 6.10 9.27 4.08
C SER A 271 5.86 10.31 2.97
N TYR A 272 4.79 10.10 2.21
CA TYR A 272 4.36 11.02 1.16
C TYR A 272 3.27 11.96 1.68
N PRO A 273 3.10 13.14 1.08
CA PRO A 273 1.92 13.95 1.30
C PRO A 273 0.62 13.14 1.12
N VAL A 274 -0.43 13.54 1.80
CA VAL A 274 -1.74 12.89 1.72
C VAL A 274 -2.68 13.78 0.90
N PRO A 275 -2.87 13.54 -0.41
CA PRO A 275 -3.83 14.28 -1.22
C PRO A 275 -5.27 14.09 -0.71
N ALA A 276 -6.07 15.13 -0.77
CA ALA A 276 -7.45 15.10 -0.27
C ALA A 276 -8.31 14.04 -0.98
N SER A 277 -8.17 13.91 -2.31
CA SER A 277 -8.89 12.88 -3.07
C SER A 277 -8.43 11.46 -2.75
N TRP A 278 -7.13 11.26 -2.50
CA TRP A 278 -6.65 9.96 -2.04
C TRP A 278 -7.26 9.60 -0.67
N LEU A 279 -7.31 10.56 0.26
CA LEU A 279 -7.93 10.33 1.57
C LEU A 279 -9.45 10.05 1.45
N GLU A 280 -10.13 10.77 0.54
CA GLU A 280 -11.55 10.52 0.24
C GLU A 280 -11.76 9.08 -0.26
N ALA A 281 -10.93 8.59 -1.20
CA ALA A 281 -10.99 7.23 -1.71
C ALA A 281 -10.75 6.18 -0.60
N ILE A 282 -9.80 6.42 0.30
CA ILE A 282 -9.56 5.55 1.47
C ILE A 282 -10.78 5.53 2.39
N MET A 283 -11.36 6.69 2.69
CA MET A 283 -12.54 6.78 3.57
C MET A 283 -13.76 6.07 2.95
N ALA A 284 -13.94 6.15 1.64
CA ALA A 284 -14.97 5.42 0.91
C ALA A 284 -14.72 3.89 0.97
N GLY A 285 -13.46 3.47 0.86
CA GLY A 285 -13.06 2.07 1.04
C GLY A 285 -13.39 1.54 2.44
N HIS A 286 -13.06 2.29 3.49
CA HIS A 286 -13.41 1.94 4.87
C HIS A 286 -14.93 1.86 5.09
N ASP A 287 -15.69 2.77 4.48
CA ASP A 287 -17.15 2.78 4.54
C ASP A 287 -17.75 1.53 3.89
N THR A 288 -17.19 1.07 2.78
CA THR A 288 -17.57 -0.19 2.12
C THR A 288 -17.27 -1.39 3.02
N VAL A 289 -16.08 -1.44 3.62
CA VAL A 289 -15.70 -2.54 4.54
C VAL A 289 -16.64 -2.61 5.74
N GLU A 290 -17.00 -1.46 6.32
CA GLU A 290 -17.90 -1.41 7.49
C GLU A 290 -19.31 -1.88 7.18
N LYS A 291 -19.85 -1.55 5.99
CA LYS A 291 -21.27 -1.70 5.69
C LYS A 291 -21.60 -2.93 4.86
N ASP A 292 -20.78 -3.23 3.86
CA ASP A 292 -21.22 -4.06 2.74
C ASP A 292 -20.23 -5.18 2.37
N VAL A 293 -19.07 -5.30 3.03
CA VAL A 293 -18.07 -6.28 2.61
C VAL A 293 -18.58 -7.72 2.75
N HIS A 294 -18.49 -8.47 1.68
CA HIS A 294 -18.77 -9.90 1.64
C HIS A 294 -17.59 -10.64 1.01
N LEU A 295 -17.07 -11.65 1.70
CA LEU A 295 -15.90 -12.42 1.29
C LEU A 295 -16.27 -13.91 1.19
N GLU A 296 -16.00 -14.52 0.04
CA GLU A 296 -16.28 -15.94 -0.22
C GLU A 296 -15.06 -16.84 0.03
N CYS A 297 -13.97 -16.33 0.55
CA CYS A 297 -12.77 -17.09 0.87
C CYS A 297 -12.44 -17.03 2.37
N PRO A 298 -11.69 -17.99 2.91
CA PRO A 298 -11.13 -17.91 4.27
C PRO A 298 -10.26 -16.68 4.45
N VAL A 299 -10.36 -16.05 5.63
CA VAL A 299 -9.59 -14.85 5.97
C VAL A 299 -8.74 -15.10 7.21
N LEU A 300 -7.43 -14.82 7.10
CA LEU A 300 -6.51 -14.75 8.21
C LEU A 300 -6.15 -13.29 8.48
N SER A 301 -6.54 -12.75 9.63
CA SER A 301 -6.16 -11.39 10.04
C SER A 301 -5.12 -11.45 11.15
N MET A 302 -3.97 -10.83 10.91
CA MET A 302 -2.86 -10.69 11.85
C MET A 302 -2.80 -9.23 12.30
N VAL A 303 -2.91 -9.00 13.59
CA VAL A 303 -2.87 -7.67 14.21
C VAL A 303 -1.91 -7.65 15.38
N SER A 304 -1.28 -6.51 15.63
CA SER A 304 -0.46 -6.33 16.83
C SER A 304 -1.34 -6.33 18.09
N THR A 305 -0.86 -6.95 19.16
CA THR A 305 -1.51 -6.95 20.49
C THR A 305 -1.08 -5.77 21.35
N SER A 306 -0.06 -5.03 20.90
CA SER A 306 0.46 -3.81 21.55
C SER A 306 0.70 -2.73 20.51
N ALA A 307 0.42 -1.50 20.86
CA ALA A 307 0.69 -0.31 20.05
C ALA A 307 2.01 0.34 20.48
#